data_4b635d5d2724ce829729da4790e95312
#
_entry.id   4b635d5d2724ce829729da4790e95312
#
_cell.length_a   1.000
_cell.length_b   1.000
_cell.length_c   1.000
_cell.angle_alpha   90.00
_cell.angle_beta   90.00
_cell.angle_gamma   90.00
#
_symmetry.space_group_name_H-M   'P 1'
#
loop_
_entity.id
_entity.type
_entity.pdbx_description
1 polymer ?
#
loop_
_entity_poly.entity_id
_entity_poly.type
_entity_poly.pdbx_seq_one_letter_code
_entity_poly.pdbx_strand_id
1 'polypeptide(L)'
;MAALAGAGLLAQLASAKLWAQGAAAVSPLAASPAPLWVVLSERNAAQEEALRVLRGGTALPLQAGLWSDTGQWDQLGAGAALMLLGARALSAWAGSPPAALPAMPWVAGLLSQSAWSAAPLAVRNRVHVAWLDQPLPRLAELLRLALPDRSRVGVLFGPATSAWREPLHEALRARNWQMRAAQLHESDGPAELFSALSRVLDGSEALLLLPDAQVVQPSQFQNILIAAYRQRLPVLSFSQAHVRAGATMGLFTTPAQAAQQMLDLLRHAQQPGARVRQQWAAQFELAINEPVARSLNLQLPSVAMLAGALMQRSASAHEESSR
;
A
#
# COMPACT_ATOMS: atom_id res chain seq x y z
N MET A 1 -90.54 45.30 -11.48
CA MET A 1 -90.42 44.81 -10.08
C MET A 1 -89.07 44.08 -9.96
N ALA A 2 -88.21 44.79 -9.46
CA ALA A 2 -86.76 44.47 -9.38
C ALA A 2 -86.32 44.51 -7.90
N ALA A 3 -85.20 44.00 -7.71
CA ALA A 3 -84.35 44.09 -6.51
C ALA A 3 -84.55 42.97 -5.46
N LEU A 4 -83.46 42.28 -5.35
CA LEU A 4 -82.76 41.82 -4.18
C LEU A 4 -81.92 40.55 -4.49
N ALA A 5 -80.69 40.72 -4.86
CA ALA A 5 -79.68 39.66 -4.81
C ALA A 5 -78.29 40.31 -4.91
N GLY A 6 -77.72 40.67 -3.78
CA GLY A 6 -76.40 41.29 -3.80
C GLY A 6 -75.78 41.43 -2.41
N ALA A 7 -75.70 40.38 -1.65
CA ALA A 7 -74.99 40.41 -0.34
C ALA A 7 -74.55 39.02 0.10
N GLY A 8 -73.83 38.29 -0.72
CA GLY A 8 -73.39 36.94 -0.34
C GLY A 8 -72.00 36.52 -0.81
N LEU A 9 -71.24 37.39 -1.48
CA LEU A 9 -70.01 36.99 -2.15
C LEU A 9 -68.68 37.58 -1.60
N LEU A 10 -68.75 38.30 -0.48
CA LEU A 10 -67.53 38.93 0.10
C LEU A 10 -67.05 38.32 1.44
N ALA A 11 -67.76 37.31 1.96
CA ALA A 11 -67.35 36.66 3.22
C ALA A 11 -66.55 35.36 3.06
N GLN A 12 -66.34 34.85 1.85
CA GLN A 12 -65.60 33.58 1.61
C GLN A 12 -64.15 33.76 1.14
N LEU A 13 -63.67 34.99 0.90
CA LEU A 13 -62.28 35.27 0.50
C LEU A 13 -61.35 35.61 1.64
N ALA A 14 -61.82 35.74 2.88
CA ALA A 14 -60.99 36.04 4.04
C ALA A 14 -60.49 34.79 4.82
N SER A 15 -61.11 33.61 4.59
CA SER A 15 -60.72 32.38 5.32
C SER A 15 -59.62 31.54 4.63
N ALA A 16 -59.28 31.83 3.38
CA ALA A 16 -58.29 31.08 2.63
C ALA A 16 -56.82 31.57 2.83
N LYS A 17 -56.62 32.72 3.49
CA LYS A 17 -55.30 33.29 3.72
C LYS A 17 -54.63 32.95 5.06
N LEU A 18 -55.33 32.27 5.97
CA LEU A 18 -54.80 31.90 7.28
C LEU A 18 -54.22 30.46 7.35
N TRP A 19 -54.34 29.67 6.31
CA TRP A 19 -53.78 28.29 6.29
C TRP A 19 -52.49 28.14 5.48
N ALA A 20 -51.93 29.24 4.94
CA ALA A 20 -50.71 29.22 4.12
C ALA A 20 -49.44 29.62 4.88
N GLN A 21 -49.49 29.84 6.23
CA GLN A 21 -48.34 30.27 7.03
C GLN A 21 -47.86 29.24 8.06
N GLY A 22 -48.14 27.96 7.87
CA GLY A 22 -47.72 26.88 8.78
C GLY A 22 -46.88 25.77 8.17
N ALA A 23 -46.54 25.81 6.91
CA ALA A 23 -45.55 24.91 6.36
C ALA A 23 -44.16 25.53 6.53
N ALA A 24 -43.63 25.47 7.77
CA ALA A 24 -42.18 25.57 7.94
C ALA A 24 -41.57 24.50 7.00
N ALA A 25 -40.86 24.99 5.99
CA ALA A 25 -40.05 24.13 5.14
C ALA A 25 -39.10 23.36 6.07
N VAL A 26 -39.43 22.12 6.37
CA VAL A 26 -38.46 21.16 6.95
C VAL A 26 -37.39 21.09 5.90
N SER A 27 -36.33 21.88 6.06
CA SER A 27 -35.11 21.69 5.28
C SER A 27 -34.81 20.21 5.36
N PRO A 28 -34.63 19.51 4.23
CA PRO A 28 -34.22 18.11 4.28
C PRO A 28 -32.96 18.10 5.13
N LEU A 29 -33.00 17.36 6.27
CA LEU A 29 -31.77 17.10 7.03
C LEU A 29 -30.74 16.70 6.00
N ALA A 30 -29.68 17.50 5.87
CA ALA A 30 -28.60 17.20 4.96
C ALA A 30 -28.16 15.78 5.30
N ALA A 31 -28.36 14.84 4.38
CA ALA A 31 -28.03 13.45 4.60
C ALA A 31 -26.56 13.42 5.02
N SER A 32 -26.27 12.88 6.21
CA SER A 32 -24.90 12.76 6.68
C SER A 32 -24.07 12.10 5.59
N PRO A 33 -22.88 12.60 5.27
CA PRO A 33 -22.06 12.02 4.23
C PRO A 33 -21.83 10.54 4.53
N ALA A 34 -21.97 9.71 3.51
CA ALA A 34 -21.76 8.28 3.65
C ALA A 34 -20.36 7.97 4.22
N PRO A 35 -20.22 7.06 5.18
CA PRO A 35 -18.96 6.85 5.88
C PRO A 35 -17.91 6.18 4.99
N LEU A 36 -16.63 6.44 5.29
CA LEU A 36 -15.50 5.65 4.85
C LEU A 36 -15.37 4.43 5.77
N TRP A 37 -15.51 3.24 5.20
CA TRP A 37 -15.29 1.99 5.92
C TRP A 37 -13.84 1.54 5.80
N VAL A 38 -13.21 1.19 6.91
CA VAL A 38 -11.82 0.71 6.95
C VAL A 38 -11.78 -0.65 7.61
N VAL A 39 -11.45 -1.67 6.82
CA VAL A 39 -11.32 -3.06 7.28
C VAL A 39 -9.86 -3.36 7.57
N LEU A 40 -9.57 -3.73 8.80
CA LEU A 40 -8.22 -4.04 9.28
C LEU A 40 -7.98 -5.56 9.21
N SER A 41 -6.77 -5.95 8.81
CA SER A 41 -6.32 -7.34 8.89
C SER A 41 -6.05 -7.78 10.33
N GLU A 42 -5.56 -6.86 11.16
CA GLU A 42 -5.17 -7.09 12.55
C GLU A 42 -5.09 -5.77 13.33
N ARG A 43 -5.01 -5.82 14.64
CA ARG A 43 -4.73 -4.64 15.48
C ARG A 43 -3.25 -4.63 15.85
N ASN A 44 -2.45 -3.85 15.10
CA ASN A 44 -1.03 -3.66 15.37
C ASN A 44 -0.64 -2.20 15.15
N ALA A 45 0.58 -1.84 15.58
CA ALA A 45 1.08 -0.47 15.50
C ALA A 45 1.06 0.11 14.07
N ALA A 46 1.35 -0.71 13.05
CA ALA A 46 1.37 -0.27 11.66
C ALA A 46 -0.04 0.08 11.15
N GLN A 47 -1.04 -0.75 11.44
CA GLN A 47 -2.42 -0.47 11.04
C GLN A 47 -3.05 0.68 11.84
N GLU A 48 -2.71 0.83 13.11
CA GLU A 48 -3.14 1.97 13.93
C GLU A 48 -2.50 3.29 13.45
N GLU A 49 -1.24 3.28 13.04
CA GLU A 49 -0.58 4.43 12.42
C GLU A 49 -1.29 4.84 11.11
N ALA A 50 -1.52 3.88 10.22
CA ALA A 50 -2.24 4.13 8.97
C ALA A 50 -3.65 4.66 9.23
N LEU A 51 -4.38 4.07 10.16
CA LEU A 51 -5.75 4.49 10.53
C LEU A 51 -5.77 5.93 11.05
N ARG A 52 -4.75 6.35 11.80
CA ARG A 52 -4.62 7.74 12.28
C ARG A 52 -4.47 8.72 11.10
N VAL A 53 -3.64 8.37 10.11
CA VAL A 53 -3.47 9.19 8.90
C VAL A 53 -4.76 9.24 8.09
N LEU A 54 -5.44 8.11 7.92
CA LEU A 54 -6.72 8.07 7.20
C LEU A 54 -7.77 8.96 7.88
N ARG A 55 -7.89 8.93 9.20
CA ARG A 55 -8.82 9.80 9.96
C ARG A 55 -8.53 11.28 9.79
N GLY A 56 -7.25 11.66 9.77
CA GLY A 56 -6.85 13.07 9.58
C GLY A 56 -6.91 13.55 8.13
N GLY A 57 -6.88 12.64 7.15
CA GLY A 57 -6.78 12.95 5.73
C GLY A 57 -8.08 12.91 4.94
N THR A 58 -9.21 12.60 5.59
CA THR A 58 -10.54 12.57 4.96
C THR A 58 -11.55 13.40 5.77
N ALA A 59 -12.48 14.04 5.07
CA ALA A 59 -13.66 14.69 5.68
C ALA A 59 -14.82 13.69 5.88
N LEU A 60 -14.74 12.47 5.36
CA LEU A 60 -15.78 11.46 5.52
C LEU A 60 -15.77 10.94 6.96
N PRO A 61 -16.93 10.70 7.57
CA PRO A 61 -17.00 9.95 8.82
C PRO A 61 -16.33 8.57 8.63
N LEU A 62 -15.36 8.23 9.48
CA LEU A 62 -14.59 7.00 9.33
C LEU A 62 -15.02 5.97 10.38
N GLN A 63 -15.40 4.79 9.90
CA GLN A 63 -15.70 3.61 10.72
C GLN A 63 -14.65 2.52 10.43
N ALA A 64 -14.07 1.95 11.48
CA ALA A 64 -13.02 0.94 11.34
C ALA A 64 -13.30 -0.27 12.23
N GLY A 65 -13.02 -1.47 11.70
CA GLY A 65 -13.14 -2.73 12.40
C GLY A 65 -12.25 -3.81 11.81
N LEU A 66 -12.14 -4.93 12.51
CA LEU A 66 -11.42 -6.11 12.01
C LEU A 66 -12.24 -6.81 10.92
N TRP A 67 -11.54 -7.45 10.00
CA TRP A 67 -12.16 -8.29 8.97
C TRP A 67 -13.08 -9.39 9.56
N SER A 68 -12.83 -9.83 10.79
CA SER A 68 -13.61 -10.83 11.53
C SER A 68 -14.89 -10.29 12.19
N ASP A 69 -15.06 -8.96 12.24
CA ASP A 69 -16.20 -8.32 12.90
C ASP A 69 -17.42 -8.29 11.96
N THR A 70 -17.90 -9.48 11.54
CA THR A 70 -18.88 -9.65 10.44
C THR A 70 -20.19 -8.89 10.63
N GLY A 71 -20.73 -8.83 11.84
CA GLY A 71 -21.97 -8.09 12.13
C GLY A 71 -21.88 -6.56 11.91
N GLN A 72 -20.69 -6.00 11.94
CA GLN A 72 -20.47 -4.58 11.65
C GLN A 72 -20.60 -4.28 10.13
N TRP A 73 -20.27 -5.25 9.30
CA TRP A 73 -20.24 -5.08 7.84
C TRP A 73 -21.63 -5.19 7.19
N ASP A 74 -22.62 -5.71 7.89
CA ASP A 74 -24.02 -5.76 7.43
C ASP A 74 -24.63 -4.34 7.32
N GLN A 75 -24.00 -3.34 7.94
CA GLN A 75 -24.44 -1.93 7.92
C GLN A 75 -23.83 -1.13 6.77
N LEU A 76 -23.06 -1.74 5.88
CA LEU A 76 -22.49 -1.07 4.72
C LEU A 76 -23.60 -0.59 3.79
N GLY A 77 -23.89 0.69 3.87
CA GLY A 77 -24.91 1.36 3.03
C GLY A 77 -24.40 1.69 1.64
N ALA A 78 -25.35 1.93 0.72
CA ALA A 78 -25.04 2.45 -0.61
C ALA A 78 -24.34 3.82 -0.51
N GLY A 79 -23.28 4.02 -1.30
CA GLY A 79 -22.58 5.30 -1.40
C GLY A 79 -21.38 5.49 -0.46
N ALA A 80 -21.06 4.51 0.41
CA ALA A 80 -19.83 4.53 1.20
C ALA A 80 -18.60 4.20 0.32
N ALA A 81 -17.43 4.58 0.80
CA ALA A 81 -16.15 4.12 0.26
C ALA A 81 -15.57 3.04 1.19
N LEU A 82 -14.76 2.13 0.64
CA LEU A 82 -14.17 1.02 1.37
C LEU A 82 -12.65 1.02 1.25
N MET A 83 -11.96 0.89 2.37
CA MET A 83 -10.52 0.66 2.42
C MET A 83 -10.19 -0.67 3.11
N LEU A 84 -9.31 -1.45 2.49
CA LEU A 84 -8.85 -2.75 2.98
C LEU A 84 -7.37 -2.64 3.36
N LEU A 85 -7.06 -2.79 4.65
CA LEU A 85 -5.70 -2.67 5.17
C LEU A 85 -5.11 -4.06 5.43
N GLY A 86 -4.18 -4.46 4.55
CA GLY A 86 -3.45 -5.72 4.66
C GLY A 86 -4.11 -6.91 3.94
N ALA A 87 -3.33 -7.99 3.83
CA ALA A 87 -3.69 -9.15 3.02
C ALA A 87 -4.91 -9.92 3.54
N ARG A 88 -5.07 -10.05 4.86
CA ARG A 88 -6.21 -10.78 5.46
C ARG A 88 -7.54 -10.07 5.18
N ALA A 89 -7.57 -8.74 5.33
CA ALA A 89 -8.76 -7.95 4.99
C ALA A 89 -9.13 -8.11 3.52
N LEU A 90 -8.14 -8.04 2.62
CA LEU A 90 -8.34 -8.27 1.20
C LEU A 90 -8.88 -9.68 0.91
N SER A 91 -8.26 -10.72 1.46
CA SER A 91 -8.65 -12.13 1.22
C SER A 91 -10.05 -12.44 1.75
N ALA A 92 -10.40 -11.96 2.94
CA ALA A 92 -11.71 -12.17 3.53
C ALA A 92 -12.81 -11.55 2.66
N TRP A 93 -12.58 -10.34 2.17
CA TRP A 93 -13.54 -9.63 1.33
C TRP A 93 -13.58 -10.14 -0.12
N ALA A 94 -12.47 -10.69 -0.60
CA ALA A 94 -12.41 -11.35 -1.90
C ALA A 94 -13.23 -12.66 -1.93
N GLY A 95 -13.25 -13.39 -0.79
CA GLY A 95 -13.96 -14.68 -0.68
C GLY A 95 -15.47 -14.56 -0.46
N SER A 96 -15.92 -13.50 0.19
CA SER A 96 -17.34 -13.32 0.54
C SER A 96 -17.68 -11.82 0.63
N PRO A 97 -17.74 -11.11 -0.51
CA PRO A 97 -18.14 -9.72 -0.48
C PRO A 97 -19.61 -9.62 -0.02
N PRO A 98 -19.94 -8.70 0.90
CA PRO A 98 -21.34 -8.46 1.26
C PRO A 98 -22.20 -8.19 0.02
N ALA A 99 -23.40 -8.77 -0.02
CA ALA A 99 -24.31 -8.67 -1.17
C ALA A 99 -24.69 -7.22 -1.53
N ALA A 100 -24.56 -6.30 -0.58
CA ALA A 100 -24.89 -4.89 -0.71
C ALA A 100 -23.72 -4.01 -1.20
N LEU A 101 -22.64 -4.57 -1.76
CA LEU A 101 -21.52 -3.77 -2.27
C LEU A 101 -21.77 -3.30 -3.71
N PRO A 102 -22.54 -2.26 -3.91
CA PRO A 102 -22.71 -1.67 -5.21
C PRO A 102 -21.48 -0.83 -5.56
N ALA A 103 -21.58 -0.03 -6.53
CA ALA A 103 -20.64 0.85 -7.19
C ALA A 103 -19.73 1.76 -6.32
N MET A 104 -19.47 1.42 -5.03
CA MET A 104 -18.57 2.23 -4.21
C MET A 104 -17.11 2.00 -4.60
N PRO A 105 -16.25 3.03 -4.49
CA PRO A 105 -14.82 2.88 -4.71
C PRO A 105 -14.16 2.05 -3.60
N TRP A 106 -13.32 1.10 -4.01
CA TRP A 106 -12.54 0.25 -3.12
C TRP A 106 -11.06 0.54 -3.28
N VAL A 107 -10.37 0.69 -2.17
CA VAL A 107 -8.93 0.91 -2.14
C VAL A 107 -8.29 -0.09 -1.18
N ALA A 108 -7.25 -0.79 -1.62
CA ALA A 108 -6.46 -1.68 -0.79
C ALA A 108 -5.04 -1.13 -0.60
N GLY A 109 -4.44 -1.39 0.56
CA GLY A 109 -3.07 -1.03 0.85
C GLY A 109 -2.52 -1.76 2.07
N LEU A 110 -1.30 -1.42 2.50
CA LEU A 110 -0.56 -2.14 3.55
C LEU A 110 -0.40 -3.64 3.22
N LEU A 111 -0.23 -3.97 1.97
CA LEU A 111 -0.04 -5.34 1.48
C LEU A 111 1.03 -5.36 0.38
N SER A 112 1.65 -6.54 0.20
CA SER A 112 2.62 -6.75 -0.86
C SER A 112 1.95 -7.02 -2.20
N GLN A 113 2.71 -6.82 -3.29
CA GLN A 113 2.26 -7.20 -4.64
C GLN A 113 1.93 -8.69 -4.74
N SER A 114 2.69 -9.54 -4.04
CA SER A 114 2.44 -10.98 -4.03
C SER A 114 1.10 -11.32 -3.38
N ALA A 115 0.77 -10.71 -2.24
CA ALA A 115 -0.53 -10.87 -1.61
C ALA A 115 -1.68 -10.36 -2.50
N TRP A 116 -1.45 -9.26 -3.21
CA TRP A 116 -2.39 -8.75 -4.21
C TRP A 116 -2.58 -9.70 -5.38
N SER A 117 -1.50 -10.27 -5.92
CA SER A 117 -1.54 -11.19 -7.06
C SER A 117 -2.27 -12.49 -6.74
N ALA A 118 -2.32 -12.90 -5.49
CA ALA A 118 -3.09 -14.05 -5.01
C ALA A 118 -4.61 -13.77 -4.95
N ALA A 119 -5.05 -12.51 -5.00
CA ALA A 119 -6.47 -12.16 -4.99
C ALA A 119 -7.15 -12.53 -6.33
N PRO A 120 -8.44 -12.92 -6.30
CA PRO A 120 -9.21 -13.23 -7.52
C PRO A 120 -9.18 -12.08 -8.53
N LEU A 121 -9.17 -12.41 -9.83
CA LEU A 121 -9.13 -11.43 -10.90
C LEU A 121 -10.32 -10.44 -10.84
N ALA A 122 -11.50 -10.91 -10.46
CA ALA A 122 -12.69 -10.08 -10.30
C ALA A 122 -12.48 -8.95 -9.26
N VAL A 123 -11.74 -9.23 -8.18
CA VAL A 123 -11.36 -8.25 -7.16
C VAL A 123 -10.30 -7.29 -7.71
N ARG A 124 -9.26 -7.84 -8.36
CA ARG A 124 -8.16 -7.05 -8.92
C ARG A 124 -8.60 -6.06 -10.00
N ASN A 125 -9.65 -6.38 -10.74
CA ASN A 125 -10.22 -5.51 -11.76
C ASN A 125 -11.11 -4.39 -11.20
N ARG A 126 -11.44 -4.43 -9.90
CA ARG A 126 -12.38 -3.50 -9.27
C ARG A 126 -11.75 -2.63 -8.20
N VAL A 127 -10.66 -3.08 -7.58
CA VAL A 127 -10.05 -2.46 -6.40
C VAL A 127 -8.80 -1.69 -6.80
N HIS A 128 -8.72 -0.42 -6.42
CA HIS A 128 -7.48 0.35 -6.50
C HIS A 128 -6.51 -0.16 -5.44
N VAL A 129 -5.22 -0.23 -5.76
CA VAL A 129 -4.23 -0.72 -4.80
C VAL A 129 -2.93 0.08 -4.83
N ALA A 130 -2.39 0.32 -3.63
CA ALA A 130 -1.01 0.75 -3.41
C ALA A 130 -0.25 -0.36 -2.67
N TRP A 131 0.77 -0.93 -3.32
CA TRP A 131 1.62 -1.95 -2.69
C TRP A 131 2.65 -1.29 -1.77
N LEU A 132 3.11 -2.02 -0.76
CA LEU A 132 4.21 -1.60 0.10
C LEU A 132 5.57 -1.76 -0.58
N ASP A 133 5.63 -2.62 -1.60
CA ASP A 133 6.86 -2.98 -2.28
C ASP A 133 7.43 -1.78 -3.06
N GLN A 134 8.74 -1.68 -3.04
CA GLN A 134 9.46 -0.66 -3.78
C GLN A 134 9.60 -1.05 -5.26
N PRO A 135 9.49 -0.10 -6.21
CA PRO A 135 9.78 -0.37 -7.61
C PRO A 135 11.18 -0.98 -7.76
N LEU A 136 11.30 -2.07 -8.54
CA LEU A 136 12.58 -2.77 -8.75
C LEU A 136 13.69 -1.86 -9.31
N PRO A 137 13.40 -0.92 -10.24
CA PRO A 137 14.40 0.07 -10.68
C PRO A 137 14.93 0.96 -9.54
N ARG A 138 14.11 1.26 -8.51
CA ARG A 138 14.52 2.05 -7.35
C ARG A 138 15.49 1.27 -6.46
N LEU A 139 15.26 -0.04 -6.27
CA LEU A 139 16.18 -0.92 -5.54
C LEU A 139 17.54 -1.01 -6.22
N ALA A 140 17.54 -1.21 -7.54
CA ALA A 140 18.76 -1.27 -8.35
C ALA A 140 19.52 0.08 -8.33
N GLU A 141 18.80 1.20 -8.36
CA GLU A 141 19.40 2.54 -8.27
C GLU A 141 20.02 2.79 -6.89
N LEU A 142 19.36 2.36 -5.82
CA LEU A 142 19.93 2.47 -4.48
C LEU A 142 21.24 1.69 -4.36
N LEU A 143 21.32 0.47 -4.88
CA LEU A 143 22.56 -0.31 -4.89
C LEU A 143 23.68 0.45 -5.62
N ARG A 144 23.41 1.01 -6.80
CA ARG A 144 24.38 1.80 -7.59
C ARG A 144 24.86 3.04 -6.84
N LEU A 145 23.96 3.76 -6.16
CA LEU A 145 24.29 4.99 -5.44
C LEU A 145 25.04 4.71 -4.13
N ALA A 146 24.61 3.67 -3.41
CA ALA A 146 25.19 3.34 -2.11
C ALA A 146 26.53 2.58 -2.21
N LEU A 147 26.72 1.80 -3.29
CA LEU A 147 27.85 0.89 -3.44
C LEU A 147 28.48 1.06 -4.84
N PRO A 148 29.03 2.24 -5.17
CA PRO A 148 29.51 2.57 -6.52
C PRO A 148 30.65 1.67 -7.01
N ASP A 149 31.47 1.14 -6.08
CA ASP A 149 32.64 0.29 -6.39
C ASP A 149 32.27 -1.20 -6.48
N ARG A 150 30.97 -1.53 -6.45
CA ARG A 150 30.46 -2.91 -6.51
C ARG A 150 29.54 -3.10 -7.72
N SER A 151 29.48 -4.35 -8.18
CA SER A 151 28.74 -4.68 -9.41
C SER A 151 28.03 -6.02 -9.39
N ARG A 152 28.15 -6.82 -8.32
CA ARG A 152 27.55 -8.16 -8.22
C ARG A 152 26.65 -8.24 -7.00
N VAL A 153 25.37 -8.54 -7.21
CA VAL A 153 24.39 -8.69 -6.14
C VAL A 153 23.79 -10.09 -6.12
N GLY A 154 23.79 -10.67 -4.93
CA GLY A 154 23.09 -11.91 -4.65
C GLY A 154 21.62 -11.65 -4.35
N VAL A 155 20.73 -12.48 -4.90
CA VAL A 155 19.28 -12.40 -4.67
C VAL A 155 18.71 -13.80 -4.52
N LEU A 156 17.93 -14.01 -3.46
CA LEU A 156 17.11 -15.21 -3.30
C LEU A 156 15.67 -14.87 -3.65
N PHE A 157 15.09 -15.66 -4.54
CA PHE A 157 13.68 -15.60 -4.90
C PHE A 157 12.95 -16.77 -4.23
N GLY A 158 11.79 -16.51 -3.68
CA GLY A 158 10.84 -17.54 -3.29
C GLY A 158 9.60 -17.50 -4.18
N PRO A 159 8.56 -18.27 -3.85
CA PRO A 159 7.32 -18.33 -4.64
C PRO A 159 6.67 -16.98 -4.86
N ALA A 160 6.67 -16.13 -3.82
CA ALA A 160 6.04 -14.82 -3.84
C ALA A 160 6.76 -13.78 -4.72
N THR A 161 8.06 -13.96 -4.96
CA THR A 161 8.91 -13.02 -5.70
C THR A 161 9.46 -13.58 -7.01
N SER A 162 9.12 -14.81 -7.36
CA SER A 162 9.60 -15.49 -8.57
C SER A 162 9.36 -14.68 -9.85
N ALA A 163 8.21 -14.06 -9.98
CA ALA A 163 7.86 -13.19 -11.12
C ALA A 163 8.72 -11.93 -11.24
N TRP A 164 9.43 -11.53 -10.18
CA TRP A 164 10.29 -10.35 -10.19
C TRP A 164 11.69 -10.62 -10.74
N ARG A 165 12.02 -11.87 -11.01
CA ARG A 165 13.38 -12.27 -11.41
C ARG A 165 13.86 -11.55 -12.67
N GLU A 166 13.10 -11.64 -13.77
CA GLU A 166 13.49 -10.97 -15.02
C GLU A 166 13.39 -9.45 -14.92
N PRO A 167 12.30 -8.83 -14.39
CA PRO A 167 12.26 -7.39 -14.22
C PRO A 167 13.38 -6.83 -13.33
N LEU A 168 13.77 -7.54 -12.27
CA LEU A 168 14.88 -7.14 -11.42
C LEU A 168 16.24 -7.29 -12.14
N HIS A 169 16.42 -8.37 -12.88
CA HIS A 169 17.63 -8.59 -13.70
C HIS A 169 17.82 -7.46 -14.70
N GLU A 170 16.77 -7.07 -15.42
CA GLU A 170 16.80 -5.93 -16.35
C GLU A 170 17.12 -4.61 -15.65
N ALA A 171 16.48 -4.34 -14.51
CA ALA A 171 16.72 -3.13 -13.73
C ALA A 171 18.16 -3.02 -13.22
N LEU A 172 18.74 -4.14 -12.77
CA LEU A 172 20.13 -4.23 -12.33
C LEU A 172 21.10 -4.07 -13.51
N ARG A 173 20.86 -4.78 -14.62
CA ARG A 173 21.68 -4.70 -15.83
C ARG A 173 21.75 -3.28 -16.39
N ALA A 174 20.64 -2.55 -16.39
CA ALA A 174 20.58 -1.15 -16.81
C ALA A 174 21.44 -0.21 -15.95
N ARG A 175 21.94 -0.70 -14.80
CA ARG A 175 22.81 0.02 -13.87
C ARG A 175 24.20 -0.61 -13.71
N ASN A 176 24.57 -1.47 -14.64
CA ASN A 176 25.83 -2.22 -14.67
C ASN A 176 26.01 -3.19 -13.48
N TRP A 177 24.91 -3.70 -12.93
CA TRP A 177 24.93 -4.74 -11.90
C TRP A 177 24.66 -6.11 -12.48
N GLN A 178 25.42 -7.11 -12.05
CA GLN A 178 25.21 -8.52 -12.34
C GLN A 178 24.45 -9.18 -11.19
N MET A 179 23.41 -9.93 -11.51
CA MET A 179 22.60 -10.66 -10.54
C MET A 179 23.04 -12.11 -10.42
N ARG A 180 23.39 -12.54 -9.21
CA ARG A 180 23.50 -13.95 -8.83
C ARG A 180 22.24 -14.37 -8.13
N ALA A 181 21.52 -15.30 -8.70
CA ALA A 181 20.18 -15.63 -8.23
C ALA A 181 20.01 -17.13 -7.96
N ALA A 182 19.27 -17.46 -6.90
CA ALA A 182 18.72 -18.78 -6.69
C ALA A 182 17.22 -18.70 -6.42
N GLN A 183 16.50 -19.76 -6.79
CA GLN A 183 15.07 -19.90 -6.60
C GLN A 183 14.81 -20.92 -5.50
N LEU A 184 13.91 -20.58 -4.57
CA LEU A 184 13.33 -21.49 -3.59
C LEU A 184 11.90 -21.84 -3.98
N HIS A 185 11.49 -23.04 -3.63
CA HIS A 185 10.14 -23.56 -3.83
C HIS A 185 9.39 -23.64 -2.50
N GLU A 186 8.07 -23.78 -2.53
CA GLU A 186 7.25 -23.88 -1.32
C GLU A 186 7.61 -25.08 -0.43
N SER A 187 8.10 -26.17 -1.06
CA SER A 187 8.50 -27.40 -0.36
C SER A 187 9.90 -27.32 0.26
N ASP A 188 10.69 -26.28 -0.05
CA ASP A 188 12.08 -26.18 0.41
C ASP A 188 12.12 -25.81 1.89
N GLY A 189 12.98 -26.49 2.63
CA GLY A 189 13.21 -26.25 4.04
C GLY A 189 14.43 -25.36 4.31
N PRO A 190 14.82 -25.21 5.59
CA PRO A 190 15.99 -24.43 5.98
C PRO A 190 17.31 -24.89 5.35
N ALA A 191 17.49 -26.19 5.11
CA ALA A 191 18.70 -26.70 4.49
C ALA A 191 18.86 -26.23 3.05
N GLU A 192 17.79 -26.29 2.27
CA GLU A 192 17.74 -25.80 0.89
C GLU A 192 17.95 -24.29 0.84
N LEU A 193 17.33 -23.54 1.76
CA LEU A 193 17.55 -22.10 1.90
C LEU A 193 19.04 -21.78 2.10
N PHE A 194 19.72 -22.46 3.05
CA PHE A 194 21.13 -22.16 3.32
C PHE A 194 22.06 -22.65 2.22
N SER A 195 21.74 -23.75 1.55
CA SER A 195 22.45 -24.19 0.35
C SER A 195 22.33 -23.16 -0.79
N ALA A 196 21.13 -22.66 -1.06
CA ALA A 196 20.89 -21.63 -2.05
C ALA A 196 21.57 -20.30 -1.67
N LEU A 197 21.48 -19.90 -0.40
CA LEU A 197 22.15 -18.72 0.13
C LEU A 197 23.67 -18.79 -0.06
N SER A 198 24.30 -19.90 0.29
CA SER A 198 25.74 -20.09 0.11
C SER A 198 26.17 -19.90 -1.35
N ARG A 199 25.43 -20.52 -2.30
CA ARG A 199 25.72 -20.36 -3.73
C ARG A 199 25.54 -18.91 -4.23
N VAL A 200 24.56 -18.20 -3.69
CA VAL A 200 24.27 -16.81 -4.07
C VAL A 200 25.30 -15.86 -3.49
N LEU A 201 25.74 -16.11 -2.25
CA LEU A 201 26.77 -15.28 -1.62
C LEU A 201 28.14 -15.43 -2.26
N ASP A 202 28.45 -16.63 -2.77
CA ASP A 202 29.73 -16.90 -3.41
C ASP A 202 29.91 -16.04 -4.66
N GLY A 203 30.95 -15.18 -4.64
CA GLY A 203 31.24 -14.20 -5.69
C GLY A 203 30.25 -13.01 -5.82
N SER A 204 29.31 -12.85 -4.89
CA SER A 204 28.54 -11.62 -4.74
C SER A 204 29.30 -10.56 -3.94
N GLU A 205 28.91 -9.31 -4.06
CA GLU A 205 29.48 -8.15 -3.37
C GLU A 205 28.44 -7.42 -2.52
N ALA A 206 27.18 -7.77 -2.68
CA ALA A 206 26.05 -7.34 -1.86
C ALA A 206 24.97 -8.43 -1.85
N LEU A 207 24.10 -8.41 -0.86
CA LEU A 207 22.88 -9.24 -0.81
C LEU A 207 21.66 -8.33 -0.83
N LEU A 208 20.73 -8.58 -1.75
CA LEU A 208 19.41 -7.94 -1.80
C LEU A 208 18.36 -8.93 -1.31
N LEU A 209 17.67 -8.58 -0.24
CA LEU A 209 16.53 -9.34 0.28
C LEU A 209 15.23 -8.75 -0.23
N LEU A 210 14.38 -9.62 -0.78
CA LEU A 210 13.04 -9.31 -1.26
C LEU A 210 11.97 -9.75 -0.24
N PRO A 211 10.77 -9.19 -0.26
CA PRO A 211 9.68 -9.53 0.66
C PRO A 211 9.03 -10.86 0.30
N ASP A 212 9.71 -11.95 0.61
CA ASP A 212 9.27 -13.32 0.40
C ASP A 212 9.33 -14.10 1.71
N ALA A 213 8.18 -14.63 2.15
CA ALA A 213 8.08 -15.33 3.43
C ALA A 213 8.87 -16.65 3.45
N GLN A 214 9.11 -17.28 2.29
CA GLN A 214 9.94 -18.48 2.19
C GLN A 214 11.42 -18.18 2.39
N VAL A 215 11.85 -16.97 2.00
CA VAL A 215 13.25 -16.53 2.12
C VAL A 215 13.50 -15.87 3.46
N VAL A 216 12.64 -14.91 3.86
CA VAL A 216 12.87 -14.03 5.01
C VAL A 216 11.93 -14.40 6.16
N GLN A 217 12.08 -15.63 6.68
CA GLN A 217 11.38 -16.07 7.88
C GLN A 217 12.06 -15.49 9.14
N PRO A 218 11.30 -15.06 10.16
CA PRO A 218 11.88 -14.52 11.40
C PRO A 218 12.91 -15.46 12.05
N SER A 219 12.67 -16.78 12.01
CA SER A 219 13.57 -17.81 12.55
C SER A 219 14.89 -17.96 11.78
N GLN A 220 14.94 -17.59 10.50
CA GLN A 220 16.08 -17.76 9.60
C GLN A 220 16.81 -16.44 9.33
N PHE A 221 16.13 -15.31 9.53
CA PHE A 221 16.63 -13.99 9.14
C PHE A 221 17.99 -13.67 9.77
N GLN A 222 18.14 -13.94 11.08
CA GLN A 222 19.41 -13.70 11.78
C GLN A 222 20.56 -14.52 11.18
N ASN A 223 20.31 -15.77 10.79
CA ASN A 223 21.31 -16.65 10.18
C ASN A 223 21.72 -16.14 8.78
N ILE A 224 20.78 -15.59 8.01
CA ILE A 224 21.06 -14.95 6.71
C ILE A 224 22.01 -13.76 6.91
N LEU A 225 21.71 -12.90 7.88
CA LEU A 225 22.56 -11.75 8.20
C LEU A 225 23.98 -12.18 8.63
N ILE A 226 24.09 -13.20 9.49
CA ILE A 226 25.39 -13.73 9.93
C ILE A 226 26.17 -14.31 8.75
N ALA A 227 25.51 -15.07 7.84
CA ALA A 227 26.16 -15.64 6.67
C ALA A 227 26.70 -14.55 5.73
N ALA A 228 25.90 -13.52 5.44
CA ALA A 228 26.33 -12.36 4.64
C ALA A 228 27.47 -11.59 5.31
N TYR A 229 27.37 -11.33 6.63
CA TYR A 229 28.40 -10.63 7.40
C TYR A 229 29.75 -11.35 7.39
N ARG A 230 29.77 -12.68 7.55
CA ARG A 230 31.00 -13.49 7.47
C ARG A 230 31.73 -13.34 6.14
N GLN A 231 31.01 -13.10 5.06
CA GLN A 231 31.56 -12.82 3.73
C GLN A 231 31.76 -11.31 3.46
N ARG A 232 31.57 -10.47 4.47
CA ARG A 232 31.66 -9.00 4.37
C ARG A 232 30.74 -8.39 3.33
N LEU A 233 29.56 -8.98 3.14
CA LEU A 233 28.55 -8.49 2.20
C LEU A 233 27.58 -7.55 2.91
N PRO A 234 27.37 -6.32 2.42
CA PRO A 234 26.26 -5.49 2.86
C PRO A 234 24.93 -6.10 2.42
N VAL A 235 23.94 -5.96 3.29
CA VAL A 235 22.59 -6.44 3.05
C VAL A 235 21.65 -5.25 2.86
N LEU A 236 21.01 -5.16 1.69
CA LEU A 236 19.88 -4.28 1.44
C LEU A 236 18.59 -5.05 1.69
N SER A 237 17.71 -4.50 2.52
CA SER A 237 16.44 -5.11 2.90
C SER A 237 15.26 -4.14 2.73
N PHE A 238 14.05 -4.61 2.99
CA PHE A 238 12.79 -3.94 2.71
C PHE A 238 12.04 -3.46 3.97
N SER A 239 12.68 -3.46 5.14
CA SER A 239 12.03 -2.97 6.36
C SER A 239 13.01 -2.32 7.34
N GLN A 240 12.51 -1.36 8.11
CA GLN A 240 13.26 -0.74 9.20
C GLN A 240 13.61 -1.76 10.30
N ALA A 241 12.74 -2.74 10.57
CA ALA A 241 13.00 -3.78 11.55
C ALA A 241 14.21 -4.62 11.17
N HIS A 242 14.40 -4.93 9.90
CA HIS A 242 15.56 -5.65 9.39
C HIS A 242 16.86 -4.86 9.58
N VAL A 243 16.82 -3.55 9.36
CA VAL A 243 17.98 -2.67 9.60
C VAL A 243 18.37 -2.66 11.08
N ARG A 244 17.38 -2.58 11.98
CA ARG A 244 17.63 -2.68 13.43
C ARG A 244 18.17 -4.05 13.84
N ALA A 245 17.77 -5.12 13.15
CA ALA A 245 18.24 -6.48 13.40
C ALA A 245 19.63 -6.77 12.81
N GLY A 246 20.21 -5.85 12.00
CA GLY A 246 21.58 -5.98 11.49
C GLY A 246 21.74 -5.94 9.96
N ALA A 247 20.66 -5.73 9.17
CA ALA A 247 20.83 -5.41 7.77
C ALA A 247 21.55 -4.06 7.60
N THR A 248 22.41 -3.93 6.58
CA THR A 248 23.22 -2.74 6.37
C THR A 248 22.40 -1.52 6.01
N MET A 249 21.38 -1.70 5.17
CA MET A 249 20.45 -0.66 4.77
C MET A 249 19.07 -1.23 4.46
N GLY A 250 18.06 -0.38 4.48
CA GLY A 250 16.68 -0.76 4.14
C GLY A 250 15.96 0.35 3.42
N LEU A 251 15.22 -0.02 2.37
CA LEU A 251 14.32 0.86 1.63
C LEU A 251 12.89 0.35 1.81
N PHE A 252 12.02 1.16 2.37
CA PHE A 252 10.67 0.73 2.74
C PHE A 252 9.69 1.89 2.70
N THR A 253 8.40 1.57 2.68
CA THR A 253 7.30 2.54 2.83
C THR A 253 6.74 2.44 4.24
N THR A 254 6.55 3.58 4.90
CA THR A 254 5.91 3.60 6.23
C THR A 254 4.39 3.40 6.11
N PRO A 255 3.72 2.94 7.18
CA PRO A 255 2.27 2.84 7.21
C PRO A 255 1.57 4.18 6.95
N ALA A 256 2.17 5.28 7.42
CA ALA A 256 1.67 6.63 7.18
C ALA A 256 1.74 7.02 5.71
N GLN A 257 2.85 6.75 5.03
CA GLN A 257 3.03 7.01 3.60
C GLN A 257 2.06 6.16 2.75
N ALA A 258 1.91 4.87 3.10
CA ALA A 258 0.96 3.99 2.43
C ALA A 258 -0.49 4.49 2.59
N ALA A 259 -0.88 4.91 3.80
CA ALA A 259 -2.20 5.48 4.06
C ALA A 259 -2.44 6.78 3.27
N GLN A 260 -1.45 7.64 3.15
CA GLN A 260 -1.53 8.84 2.32
C GLN A 260 -1.76 8.50 0.85
N GLN A 261 -1.04 7.53 0.31
CA GLN A 261 -1.23 7.06 -1.07
C GLN A 261 -2.60 6.41 -1.27
N MET A 262 -3.14 5.71 -0.25
CA MET A 262 -4.51 5.18 -0.29
C MET A 262 -5.56 6.31 -0.34
N LEU A 263 -5.35 7.42 0.36
CA LEU A 263 -6.23 8.61 0.27
C LEU A 263 -6.20 9.23 -1.13
N ASP A 264 -5.03 9.30 -1.76
CA ASP A 264 -4.91 9.81 -3.13
C ASP A 264 -5.62 8.88 -4.13
N LEU A 265 -5.51 7.57 -3.96
CA LEU A 265 -6.27 6.59 -4.74
C LEU A 265 -7.78 6.72 -4.51
N LEU A 266 -8.23 6.97 -3.28
CA LEU A 266 -9.65 7.19 -2.98
C LEU A 266 -10.18 8.44 -3.70
N ARG A 267 -9.46 9.56 -3.62
CA ARG A 267 -9.81 10.79 -4.34
C ARG A 267 -9.90 10.56 -5.85
N HIS A 268 -8.96 9.79 -6.41
CA HIS A 268 -9.02 9.38 -7.81
C HIS A 268 -10.23 8.50 -8.09
N ALA A 269 -10.49 7.49 -7.27
CA ALA A 269 -11.58 6.54 -7.45
C ALA A 269 -12.98 7.19 -7.39
N GLN A 270 -13.11 8.32 -6.71
CA GLN A 270 -14.35 9.11 -6.62
C GLN A 270 -14.61 9.98 -7.86
N GLN A 271 -13.66 10.09 -8.78
CA GLN A 271 -13.84 10.86 -10.00
C GLN A 271 -14.71 10.09 -11.00
N PRO A 272 -15.63 10.76 -11.73
CA PRO A 272 -16.44 10.10 -12.76
C PRO A 272 -15.55 9.44 -13.82
N GLY A 273 -15.81 8.15 -14.12
CA GLY A 273 -15.06 7.41 -15.14
C GLY A 273 -13.65 6.98 -14.70
N ALA A 274 -13.32 7.07 -13.43
CA ALA A 274 -12.00 6.66 -12.91
C ALA A 274 -11.71 5.19 -13.24
N ARG A 275 -10.53 4.95 -13.85
CA ARG A 275 -10.03 3.59 -14.09
C ARG A 275 -9.30 3.07 -12.86
N VAL A 276 -9.42 1.77 -12.61
CA VAL A 276 -8.70 1.10 -11.53
C VAL A 276 -7.19 1.31 -11.69
N ARG A 277 -6.54 1.71 -10.61
CA ARG A 277 -5.08 1.91 -10.54
C ARG A 277 -4.47 0.88 -9.62
N GLN A 278 -3.36 0.30 -10.08
CA GLN A 278 -2.48 -0.57 -9.30
C GLN A 278 -1.11 0.09 -9.30
N GLN A 279 -0.58 0.40 -8.12
CA GLN A 279 0.59 1.26 -7.99
C GLN A 279 1.60 0.69 -7.01
N TRP A 280 2.88 0.79 -7.39
CA TRP A 280 3.99 0.64 -6.47
C TRP A 280 4.00 1.76 -5.42
N ALA A 281 4.75 1.57 -4.34
CA ALA A 281 4.98 2.60 -3.35
C ALA A 281 5.55 3.87 -3.99
N ALA A 282 4.80 4.97 -3.89
CA ALA A 282 5.24 6.27 -4.39
C ALA A 282 6.30 6.89 -3.49
N GLN A 283 6.06 6.84 -2.18
CA GLN A 283 6.95 7.37 -1.15
C GLN A 283 7.75 6.25 -0.49
N PHE A 284 8.90 6.60 0.06
CA PHE A 284 9.78 5.67 0.75
C PHE A 284 10.58 6.35 1.85
N GLU A 285 11.09 5.53 2.76
CA GLU A 285 12.16 5.89 3.68
C GLU A 285 13.37 4.98 3.48
N LEU A 286 14.53 5.53 3.77
CA LEU A 286 15.81 4.84 3.77
C LEU A 286 16.36 4.83 5.19
N ALA A 287 16.81 3.68 5.66
CA ALA A 287 17.54 3.54 6.91
C ALA A 287 18.91 2.90 6.65
N ILE A 288 19.93 3.32 7.39
CA ILE A 288 21.26 2.76 7.36
C ILE A 288 21.64 2.32 8.79
N ASN A 289 22.21 1.13 8.92
CA ASN A 289 22.82 0.65 10.14
C ASN A 289 24.30 1.04 10.14
N GLU A 290 24.59 2.24 10.66
CA GLU A 290 25.93 2.82 10.67
C GLU A 290 26.99 1.93 11.37
N PRO A 291 26.70 1.29 12.53
CA PRO A 291 27.62 0.33 13.13
C PRO A 291 27.99 -0.82 12.20
N VAL A 292 27.00 -1.41 11.53
CA VAL A 292 27.23 -2.51 10.57
C VAL A 292 28.01 -2.02 9.35
N ALA A 293 27.66 -0.86 8.79
CA ALA A 293 28.37 -0.28 7.65
C ALA A 293 29.86 -0.06 7.98
N ARG A 294 30.15 0.54 9.13
CA ARG A 294 31.55 0.74 9.59
C ARG A 294 32.29 -0.57 9.79
N SER A 295 31.65 -1.60 10.37
CA SER A 295 32.29 -2.91 10.59
C SER A 295 32.60 -3.65 9.28
N LEU A 296 31.88 -3.33 8.21
CA LEU A 296 32.14 -3.82 6.86
C LEU A 296 33.11 -2.92 6.06
N ASN A 297 33.68 -1.87 6.69
CA ASN A 297 34.52 -0.86 6.06
C ASN A 297 33.83 -0.14 4.88
N LEU A 298 32.53 0.10 4.98
CA LEU A 298 31.77 0.82 3.96
C LEU A 298 31.68 2.30 4.28
N GLN A 299 31.97 3.13 3.27
CA GLN A 299 31.73 4.56 3.30
C GLN A 299 30.46 4.87 2.50
N LEU A 300 29.31 4.73 3.17
CA LEU A 300 28.02 4.99 2.53
C LEU A 300 27.74 6.51 2.49
N PRO A 301 27.18 7.03 1.39
CA PRO A 301 26.63 8.38 1.38
C PRO A 301 25.52 8.52 2.46
N SER A 302 25.28 9.73 2.94
CA SER A 302 24.25 9.95 3.95
C SER A 302 22.85 9.57 3.45
N VAL A 303 21.96 9.22 4.39
CA VAL A 303 20.56 8.92 4.08
C VAL A 303 19.91 10.05 3.26
N ALA A 304 20.18 11.32 3.62
CA ALA A 304 19.63 12.48 2.92
C ALA A 304 20.11 12.57 1.45
N MET A 305 21.38 12.29 1.20
CA MET A 305 21.96 12.29 -0.17
C MET A 305 21.35 11.17 -1.01
N LEU A 306 21.30 9.96 -0.48
CA LEU A 306 20.73 8.79 -1.18
C LEU A 306 19.24 8.99 -1.47
N ALA A 307 18.47 9.44 -0.48
CA ALA A 307 17.04 9.68 -0.64
C ALA A 307 16.76 10.79 -1.66
N GLY A 308 17.51 11.89 -1.61
CA GLY A 308 17.39 13.00 -2.58
C GLY A 308 17.67 12.54 -4.02
N ALA A 309 18.74 11.77 -4.22
CA ALA A 309 19.10 11.24 -5.54
C ALA A 309 18.03 10.26 -6.07
N LEU A 310 17.48 9.38 -5.20
CA LEU A 310 16.41 8.47 -5.58
C LEU A 310 15.11 9.20 -5.95
N MET A 311 14.74 10.26 -5.22
CA MET A 311 13.55 11.06 -5.53
C MET A 311 13.67 11.74 -6.90
N GLN A 312 14.81 12.36 -7.19
CA GLN A 312 15.06 13.01 -8.50
C GLN A 312 14.92 12.03 -9.65
N ARG A 313 15.50 10.82 -9.53
CA ARG A 313 15.40 9.77 -10.56
C ARG A 313 13.99 9.22 -10.73
N SER A 314 13.24 9.11 -9.64
CA SER A 314 11.84 8.67 -9.71
C SER A 314 10.95 9.68 -10.43
N ALA A 315 11.19 10.97 -10.26
CA ALA A 315 10.47 12.04 -10.96
C ALA A 315 10.75 12.02 -12.47
N SER A 316 12.02 11.92 -12.88
CA SER A 316 12.42 11.85 -14.30
C SER A 316 11.80 10.63 -15.02
N ALA A 317 11.75 9.48 -14.38
CA ALA A 317 11.15 8.27 -14.96
C ALA A 317 9.62 8.39 -15.15
N HIS A 318 8.92 9.16 -14.32
CA HIS A 318 7.50 9.44 -14.49
C HIS A 318 7.23 10.38 -15.68
N GLU A 319 8.07 11.36 -15.88
CA GLU A 319 7.97 12.30 -17.02
C GLU A 319 8.22 11.59 -18.37
N GLU A 320 9.17 10.67 -18.43
CA GLU A 320 9.45 9.88 -19.63
C GLU A 320 8.33 8.89 -19.98
N SER A 321 7.68 8.31 -18.97
CA SER A 321 6.56 7.37 -19.17
C SER A 321 5.23 8.06 -19.52
N SER A 322 5.14 9.37 -19.38
CA SER A 322 3.94 10.17 -19.66
C SER A 322 4.00 10.86 -21.03
N ARG A 323 5.11 10.72 -21.76
CA ARG A 323 5.32 11.18 -23.15
C ARG A 323 5.13 10.03 -24.14
#